data_8803a4e0c5ed4843a88d814acd8e9f88
#
_entry.id   8803a4e0c5ed4843a88d814acd8e9f88
#
_cell.length_a   1.000
_cell.length_b   1.000
_cell.length_c   1.000
_cell.angle_alpha   90.00
_cell.angle_beta   90.00
_cell.angle_gamma   90.00
#
_symmetry.space_group_name_H-M   'P 1'
#
loop_
_entity.id
_entity.type
_entity.pdbx_description
1 polymer ?
#
loop_
_entity_poly.entity_id
_entity_poly.type
_entity_poly.pdbx_seq_one_letter_code
_entity_poly.pdbx_strand_id
1 'polypeptide(L)' 'VYETLEGSVLQSQITSIHGVVFYEVVLQTGAAARRLRFQDTFLNPAPRAGEYLKIELILGNVSEVRRIPAP' A
#
# COMPACT_ATOMS: atom_id res chain seq x y z
N VAL A 1 1.47 -18.58 -2.15
CA VAL A 1 1.02 -18.18 -0.82
C VAL A 1 0.29 -16.85 -0.90
N TYR A 2 -0.81 -16.76 -0.21
CA TYR A 2 -1.69 -15.60 -0.20
C TYR A 2 -1.57 -14.90 1.15
N GLU A 3 -1.38 -13.58 1.11
CA GLU A 3 -1.21 -12.81 2.33
C GLU A 3 -2.08 -11.56 2.28
N THR A 4 -2.67 -11.19 3.40
CA THR A 4 -3.45 -9.97 3.55
C THR A 4 -2.84 -9.10 4.64
N LEU A 5 -2.60 -7.83 4.34
CA LEU A 5 -2.08 -6.86 5.29
C LEU A 5 -3.11 -5.76 5.50
N GLU A 6 -3.34 -5.38 6.75
CA GLU A 6 -4.18 -4.24 7.09
C GLU A 6 -3.42 -3.34 8.04
N GLY A 7 -3.47 -2.04 7.81
CA GLY A 7 -2.79 -1.12 8.70
C GLY A 7 -2.89 0.31 8.25
N SER A 8 -2.23 1.17 9.01
CA SER A 8 -2.22 2.60 8.74
C SER A 8 -1.00 2.97 7.91
N VAL A 9 -1.17 3.94 7.04
CA VAL A 9 -0.08 4.47 6.23
C VAL A 9 0.72 5.43 7.10
N LEU A 10 1.99 5.11 7.31
CA LEU A 10 2.92 5.98 8.04
C LEU A 10 3.55 7.01 7.10
N GLN A 11 3.83 6.60 5.88
CA GLN A 11 4.50 7.43 4.89
C GLN A 11 4.09 6.98 3.50
N SER A 12 3.98 7.92 2.59
CA SER A 12 3.63 7.64 1.20
C SER A 12 4.46 8.52 0.29
N GLN A 13 5.03 7.93 -0.77
CA GLN A 13 5.80 8.64 -1.78
C GLN A 13 5.34 8.22 -3.16
N ILE A 14 5.47 9.13 -4.11
CA ILE A 14 5.16 8.89 -5.51
C ILE A 14 6.46 8.87 -6.28
N THR A 15 6.69 7.82 -7.05
CA THR A 15 7.90 7.66 -7.87
C THR A 15 7.50 7.34 -9.30
N SER A 16 8.14 7.98 -10.26
CA SER A 16 7.92 7.70 -11.68
C SER A 16 9.15 7.00 -12.25
N ILE A 17 8.96 5.84 -12.85
CA ILE A 17 10.03 5.07 -13.49
C ILE A 17 9.59 4.78 -14.91
N HIS A 18 10.31 5.31 -15.90
CA HIS A 18 10.01 5.12 -17.33
C HIS A 18 8.56 5.44 -17.68
N GLY A 19 8.02 6.51 -17.08
CA GLY A 19 6.64 6.93 -17.34
C GLY A 19 5.58 6.17 -16.57
N VAL A 20 5.96 5.19 -15.78
CA VAL A 20 5.02 4.44 -14.95
C VAL A 20 5.10 4.99 -13.52
N VAL A 21 3.94 5.31 -12.96
CA VAL A 21 3.86 5.89 -11.62
C VAL A 21 3.66 4.80 -10.59
N PHE A 22 4.52 4.79 -9.58
CA PHE A 22 4.44 3.88 -8.46
C PHE A 22 4.24 4.65 -7.17
N TYR A 23 3.51 4.06 -6.24
CA TYR A 23 3.38 4.55 -4.89
C TYR A 23 4.21 3.66 -3.97
N GLU A 24 5.06 4.28 -3.16
CA GLU A 24 5.79 3.57 -2.11
C GLU A 24 5.17 3.95 -0.77
N VAL A 25 4.68 2.96 -0.06
CA VAL A 25 4.03 3.21 1.23
C VAL A 25 4.73 2.42 2.33
N VAL A 26 4.76 3.00 3.52
CA VAL A 26 5.16 2.29 4.73
C VAL A 26 3.87 2.08 5.52
N LEU A 27 3.53 0.83 5.72
CA LEU A 27 2.28 0.43 6.37
C LEU A 27 2.56 -0.13 7.75
N GLN A 28 1.89 0.43 8.76
CA GLN A 28 2.00 -0.08 10.13
C GLN A 28 1.00 -1.21 10.31
N THR A 29 1.48 -2.43 10.45
CA THR A 29 0.66 -3.62 10.63
C THR A 29 0.93 -4.22 12.00
N GLY A 30 0.11 -3.84 12.99
CA GLY A 30 0.38 -4.27 14.37
C GLY A 30 1.68 -3.67 14.87
N ALA A 31 2.61 -4.49 15.32
CA ALA A 31 3.88 -4.03 15.86
C ALA A 31 4.97 -3.81 14.80
N ALA A 32 4.69 -4.15 13.55
CA ALA A 32 5.68 -4.10 12.47
C ALA A 32 5.32 -3.03 11.45
N ALA A 33 6.34 -2.51 10.77
CA ALA A 33 6.14 -1.61 9.64
C ALA A 33 6.64 -2.31 8.37
N ARG A 34 5.85 -2.29 7.33
CA ARG A 34 6.17 -2.93 6.05
C ARG A 34 6.23 -1.89 4.96
N ARG A 35 7.26 -1.95 4.14
CA ARG A 35 7.38 -1.10 2.95
C ARG A 35 6.85 -1.84 1.75
N LEU A 36 5.93 -1.21 1.03
CA LEU A 36 5.28 -1.82 -0.13
C LEU A 36 5.31 -0.84 -1.29
N ARG A 37 5.40 -1.36 -2.50
CA ARG A 37 5.36 -0.56 -3.72
C ARG A 37 4.36 -1.17 -4.69
N PHE A 38 3.50 -0.33 -5.27
CA PHE A 38 2.53 -0.76 -6.26
C PHE A 38 2.24 0.38 -7.23
N GLN A 39 1.74 0.03 -8.42
CA GLN A 39 1.41 1.01 -9.43
C GLN A 39 0.18 1.82 -9.04
N ASP A 40 0.06 3.01 -9.62
CA ASP A 40 -1.07 3.90 -9.36
C ASP A 40 -2.42 3.33 -9.83
N THR A 41 -2.39 2.30 -10.68
CA THR A 41 -3.61 1.63 -11.12
C THR A 41 -4.31 0.85 -10.01
N PHE A 42 -3.61 0.52 -8.93
CA PHE A 42 -4.20 -0.23 -7.82
C PHE A 42 -5.03 0.64 -6.88
N LEU A 43 -4.73 1.92 -6.80
CA LEU A 43 -5.43 2.81 -5.89
C LEU A 43 -5.37 4.24 -6.39
N ASN A 44 -6.51 4.92 -6.45
CA ASN A 44 -6.60 6.30 -6.90
C ASN A 44 -7.65 7.03 -6.06
N PRO A 45 -7.33 8.19 -5.48
CA PRO A 45 -6.05 8.90 -5.54
C PRO A 45 -4.98 8.25 -4.66
N ALA A 46 -3.77 8.81 -4.69
CA ALA A 46 -2.63 8.28 -3.95
C ALA A 46 -2.93 8.17 -2.46
N PRO A 47 -2.42 7.15 -1.78
CA PRO A 47 -2.61 7.03 -0.35
C PRO A 47 -1.88 8.14 0.40
N ARG A 48 -2.43 8.52 1.55
CA ARG A 48 -1.88 9.56 2.42
C ARG A 48 -1.57 9.00 3.79
N ALA A 49 -0.60 9.61 4.44
CA ALA A 49 -0.29 9.26 5.84
C ALA A 49 -1.55 9.40 6.69
N GLY A 50 -1.80 8.41 7.54
CA GLY A 50 -2.97 8.36 8.41
C GLY A 50 -4.14 7.57 7.86
N GLU A 51 -4.15 7.30 6.55
CA GLU A 51 -5.19 6.44 5.98
C GLU A 51 -4.96 4.99 6.35
N TYR A 52 -6.03 4.19 6.34
CA TYR A 52 -5.93 2.75 6.55
C TYR A 52 -6.13 2.03 5.23
N LEU A 53 -5.29 1.05 4.98
CA LEU A 53 -5.33 0.25 3.75
C LEU A 53 -5.40 -1.22 4.06
N LYS A 54 -6.07 -1.95 3.17
CA LYS A 54 -6.02 -3.41 3.11
C LYS A 54 -5.32 -3.78 1.81
N ILE A 55 -4.21 -4.52 1.93
CA ILE A 55 -3.39 -4.90 0.78
C ILE A 55 -3.33 -6.40 0.71
N GLU A 56 -3.62 -6.96 -0.46
CA GLU A 56 -3.54 -8.39 -0.68
C GLU A 56 -2.35 -8.68 -1.56
N LEU A 57 -1.61 -9.72 -1.18
CA LEU A 57 -0.39 -10.12 -1.86
C LEU A 57 -0.50 -11.57 -2.28
N ILE A 58 -0.02 -11.87 -3.48
CA ILE A 58 0.09 -13.23 -3.98
C ILE A 58 1.55 -13.44 -4.31
N LEU A 59 2.19 -14.43 -3.66
CA LEU A 59 3.61 -14.73 -3.84
C LEU A 59 4.48 -13.48 -3.64
N GLY A 60 4.10 -12.63 -2.69
CA GLY A 60 4.84 -11.41 -2.38
C GLY A 60 4.55 -10.23 -3.28
N ASN A 61 3.70 -10.40 -4.30
CA ASN A 61 3.34 -9.31 -5.22
C ASN A 61 1.97 -8.75 -4.86
N VAL A 62 1.83 -7.44 -4.89
CA VAL A 62 0.56 -6.78 -4.61
C VAL A 62 -0.45 -7.16 -5.67
N SER A 63 -1.60 -7.67 -5.25
CA SER A 63 -2.69 -8.04 -6.15
C SER A 63 -3.91 -7.13 -6.01
N GLU A 64 -4.09 -6.54 -4.83
CA GLU A 64 -5.23 -5.65 -4.60
C GLU A 64 -4.90 -4.68 -3.48
N VAL A 65 -5.35 -3.44 -3.62
CA VAL A 65 -5.22 -2.41 -2.58
C VAL A 65 -6.56 -1.72 -2.44
N ARG A 66 -7.03 -1.56 -1.20
CA ARG A 66 -8.26 -0.81 -0.93
C ARG A 66 -8.13 0.03 0.32
N ARG A 67 -8.81 1.17 0.33
CA ARG A 67 -8.98 1.96 1.54
C ARG A 67 -10.01 1.31 2.43
N ILE A 68 -9.72 1.28 3.73
CA ILE A 68 -10.66 0.77 4.73
C ILE A 68 -10.87 1.84 5.78
N PRO A 69 -12.00 1.79 6.51
CA PRO A 69 -12.20 2.76 7.60
C PRO A 69 -11.21 2.53 8.72
N ALA A 70 -10.83 3.62 9.40
CA ALA A 70 -10.02 3.52 10.60
C ALA A 70 -10.78 2.77 11.69
N PRO A 71 -10.09 1.92 12.47
CA PRO A 71 -10.74 1.19 13.55
C PRO A 71 -11.18 2.12 14.68
#